data_dd3e529f1471cf927ef758d87d96fa9e
#
_entry.id   dd3e529f1471cf927ef758d87d96fa9e
#
_cell.length_a   1.000
_cell.length_b   1.000
_cell.length_c   1.000
_cell.angle_alpha   90.00
_cell.angle_beta   90.00
_cell.angle_gamma   90.00
#
_symmetry.space_group_name_H-M   'P 1'
#
loop_
_entity.id
_entity.type
_entity.pdbx_description
1 polymer ?
#
loop_
_entity_poly.entity_id
_entity_poly.type
_entity_poly.pdbx_seq_one_letter_code
_entity_poly.pdbx_strand_id
1 'polypeptide(L)'
;GTGTGDVTLTGSQTLTNKTIEAGTFTNGYTEEVNTANTSTAYTISLADGSFQVLTLTGNATITMPTATAGKSFILLLKQDGTGSRTVTWSTVKWPAGTAPTITSTASKQDIFSFFADGTNWYGTTVGQNYTP
;
A
#
# COMPACT_ATOMS: atom_id res chain seq x y z
N GLY A 1 -7.89 -4.32 -35.24
CA GLY A 1 -9.24 -4.78 -35.46
C GLY A 1 -10.22 -4.03 -34.59
N THR A 2 -11.30 -3.65 -35.18
CA THR A 2 -12.47 -3.09 -34.52
C THR A 2 -13.30 -4.20 -33.90
N GLY A 3 -12.65 -5.27 -33.42
CA GLY A 3 -13.35 -6.45 -32.96
C GLY A 3 -14.18 -6.15 -31.73
N THR A 4 -15.49 -6.33 -31.87
CA THR A 4 -16.35 -6.75 -30.79
C THR A 4 -16.02 -8.21 -30.42
N GLY A 5 -14.75 -8.57 -30.56
CA GLY A 5 -14.31 -9.95 -30.44
C GLY A 5 -14.26 -10.40 -29.02
N ASP A 6 -14.87 -11.54 -28.77
CA ASP A 6 -14.60 -12.29 -27.56
C ASP A 6 -13.09 -12.56 -27.46
N VAL A 7 -12.47 -12.12 -26.39
CA VAL A 7 -11.12 -12.53 -26.08
C VAL A 7 -11.22 -13.95 -25.54
N THR A 8 -11.35 -14.92 -26.43
CA THR A 8 -11.36 -16.33 -26.05
C THR A 8 -9.91 -16.77 -25.90
N LEU A 9 -9.47 -16.96 -24.65
CA LEU A 9 -8.07 -17.20 -24.35
C LEU A 9 -7.89 -18.57 -23.74
N THR A 10 -7.14 -19.38 -24.42
CA THR A 10 -6.69 -20.69 -23.93
C THR A 10 -5.31 -20.61 -23.25
N GLY A 11 -4.76 -19.41 -23.08
CA GLY A 11 -3.45 -19.18 -22.46
C GLY A 11 -3.41 -17.95 -21.58
N SER A 12 -2.33 -17.79 -20.82
CA SER A 12 -2.07 -16.58 -20.02
C SER A 12 -1.92 -15.37 -20.94
N GLN A 13 -2.59 -14.27 -20.61
CA GLN A 13 -2.50 -13.03 -21.39
C GLN A 13 -2.37 -11.81 -20.50
N THR A 14 -1.61 -10.83 -20.99
CA THR A 14 -1.49 -9.53 -20.36
C THR A 14 -2.36 -8.54 -21.10
N LEU A 15 -3.30 -7.91 -20.40
CA LEU A 15 -4.12 -6.82 -20.92
C LEU A 15 -3.52 -5.49 -20.50
N THR A 16 -3.08 -4.68 -21.47
CA THR A 16 -2.56 -3.33 -21.22
C THR A 16 -3.52 -2.29 -21.77
N ASN A 17 -3.64 -1.15 -21.06
CA ASN A 17 -4.49 -0.03 -21.46
C ASN A 17 -5.94 -0.44 -21.70
N LYS A 18 -6.48 -1.27 -20.83
CA LYS A 18 -7.88 -1.72 -20.89
C LYS A 18 -8.66 -1.18 -19.70
N THR A 19 -9.87 -0.72 -19.99
CA THR A 19 -10.88 -0.45 -18.98
C THR A 19 -11.79 -1.66 -18.88
N ILE A 20 -12.02 -2.15 -17.66
CA ILE A 20 -12.97 -3.24 -17.40
C ILE A 20 -14.20 -2.59 -16.77
N GLU A 21 -15.31 -2.64 -17.49
CA GLU A 21 -16.60 -2.12 -17.03
C GLU A 21 -17.44 -3.26 -16.49
N ALA A 22 -17.93 -3.12 -15.25
CA ALA A 22 -18.77 -4.11 -14.57
C ALA A 22 -18.22 -5.56 -14.60
N GLY A 23 -16.91 -5.68 -14.52
CA GLY A 23 -16.24 -6.99 -14.56
C GLY A 23 -16.44 -7.81 -13.28
N THR A 24 -16.51 -9.15 -13.45
CA THR A 24 -16.52 -10.10 -12.34
C THR A 24 -15.24 -10.92 -12.36
N PHE A 25 -14.53 -10.94 -11.23
CA PHE A 25 -13.36 -11.80 -11.02
C PHE A 25 -13.80 -13.06 -10.28
N THR A 26 -13.84 -14.19 -10.98
CA THR A 26 -14.14 -15.49 -10.38
C THR A 26 -12.86 -16.09 -9.82
N ASN A 27 -12.92 -16.64 -8.61
CA ASN A 27 -11.78 -17.18 -7.87
C ASN A 27 -10.77 -16.11 -7.39
N GLY A 28 -11.20 -14.84 -7.34
CA GLY A 28 -10.39 -13.74 -6.82
C GLY A 28 -9.33 -13.22 -7.77
N TYR A 29 -8.43 -12.44 -7.24
CA TYR A 29 -7.28 -11.87 -7.96
C TYR A 29 -6.13 -11.66 -6.97
N THR A 30 -4.92 -11.55 -7.49
CA THR A 30 -3.72 -11.25 -6.72
C THR A 30 -3.23 -9.85 -7.07
N GLU A 31 -3.03 -9.01 -6.06
CA GLU A 31 -2.41 -7.70 -6.22
C GLU A 31 -0.89 -7.83 -6.07
N GLU A 32 -0.18 -6.97 -6.79
CA GLU A 32 1.27 -6.94 -6.72
C GLU A 32 1.75 -6.41 -5.38
N VAL A 33 2.82 -7.00 -4.86
CA VAL A 33 3.43 -6.64 -3.57
C VAL A 33 4.78 -5.98 -3.82
N ASN A 34 4.95 -4.76 -3.33
CA ASN A 34 6.25 -4.10 -3.27
C ASN A 34 6.88 -4.32 -1.89
N THR A 35 8.12 -4.77 -1.87
CA THR A 35 8.90 -4.96 -0.63
C THR A 35 10.14 -4.10 -0.64
N ALA A 36 10.32 -3.26 0.39
CA ALA A 36 11.42 -2.32 0.49
C ALA A 36 11.87 -2.13 1.95
N ASN A 37 13.04 -1.51 2.10
CA ASN A 37 13.55 -1.05 3.39
C ASN A 37 13.78 0.46 3.33
N THR A 38 13.68 1.13 4.46
CA THR A 38 14.04 2.55 4.56
C THR A 38 14.70 2.89 5.89
N SER A 39 15.69 3.77 5.83
CA SER A 39 16.41 4.27 7.01
C SER A 39 16.16 5.76 7.27
N THR A 40 15.67 6.51 6.29
CA THR A 40 15.48 7.98 6.42
C THR A 40 14.22 8.50 5.78
N ALA A 41 13.92 8.09 4.54
CA ALA A 41 12.76 8.57 3.77
C ALA A 41 12.31 7.50 2.78
N TYR A 42 11.01 7.43 2.56
CA TYR A 42 10.42 6.53 1.57
C TYR A 42 9.17 7.17 0.95
N THR A 43 9.11 7.19 -0.37
CA THR A 43 7.92 7.60 -1.09
C THR A 43 7.18 6.37 -1.59
N ILE A 44 5.94 6.20 -1.19
CA ILE A 44 5.08 5.10 -1.67
C ILE A 44 4.87 5.26 -3.18
N SER A 45 5.06 4.17 -3.92
CA SER A 45 4.76 4.09 -5.35
C SER A 45 3.74 2.98 -5.60
N LEU A 46 2.56 3.33 -6.08
CA LEU A 46 1.53 2.36 -6.41
C LEU A 46 1.75 1.72 -7.79
N ALA A 47 2.72 2.19 -8.56
CA ALA A 47 3.20 1.50 -9.75
C ALA A 47 3.95 0.21 -9.41
N ASP A 48 4.47 0.10 -8.19
CA ASP A 48 5.21 -1.07 -7.71
C ASP A 48 4.34 -2.07 -6.95
N GLY A 49 3.08 -1.74 -6.74
CA GLY A 49 2.11 -2.62 -6.09
C GLY A 49 1.17 -1.90 -5.15
N SER A 50 -0.03 -2.43 -4.99
CA SER A 50 -1.05 -1.95 -4.04
C SER A 50 -0.89 -2.54 -2.64
N PHE A 51 -0.07 -3.57 -2.48
CA PHE A 51 0.43 -4.06 -1.20
C PHE A 51 1.86 -3.61 -0.99
N GLN A 52 2.08 -2.85 0.08
CA GLN A 52 3.39 -2.31 0.42
C GLN A 52 3.91 -3.00 1.68
N VAL A 53 5.09 -3.57 1.60
CA VAL A 53 5.81 -4.14 2.75
C VAL A 53 7.07 -3.32 2.97
N LEU A 54 7.13 -2.57 4.06
CA LEU A 54 8.21 -1.65 4.33
C LEU A 54 8.86 -1.99 5.67
N THR A 55 10.16 -2.28 5.65
CA THR A 55 10.94 -2.49 6.87
C THR A 55 11.69 -1.21 7.23
N LEU A 56 11.47 -0.74 8.44
CA LEU A 56 12.20 0.40 9.01
C LEU A 56 13.56 -0.08 9.53
N THR A 57 14.63 0.44 8.94
CA THR A 57 16.01 0.24 9.41
C THR A 57 16.58 1.50 10.06
N GLY A 58 15.77 2.53 10.17
CA GLY A 58 16.01 3.82 10.82
C GLY A 58 14.71 4.58 11.01
N ASN A 59 14.79 5.75 11.63
CA ASN A 59 13.66 6.68 11.71
C ASN A 59 13.40 7.27 10.32
N ALA A 60 12.17 7.17 9.82
CA ALA A 60 11.86 7.51 8.45
C ALA A 60 10.67 8.45 8.30
N THR A 61 10.71 9.27 7.26
CA THR A 61 9.54 10.00 6.75
C THR A 61 8.94 9.20 5.61
N ILE A 62 7.66 8.83 5.73
CA ILE A 62 6.91 8.17 4.66
C ILE A 62 6.04 9.20 3.96
N THR A 63 6.25 9.36 2.66
CA THR A 63 5.50 10.28 1.80
C THR A 63 4.51 9.52 0.95
N MET A 64 3.27 10.00 0.89
CA MET A 64 2.22 9.44 0.05
C MET A 64 2.43 9.84 -1.41
N PRO A 65 2.00 8.99 -2.37
CA PRO A 65 1.97 9.38 -3.78
C PRO A 65 0.87 10.41 -4.03
N THR A 66 0.77 10.90 -5.28
CA THR A 66 -0.33 11.77 -5.68
C THR A 66 -1.68 11.14 -5.31
N ALA A 67 -2.55 11.91 -4.66
CA ALA A 67 -3.85 11.45 -4.21
C ALA A 67 -4.84 11.39 -5.39
N THR A 68 -4.83 10.28 -6.10
CA THR A 68 -5.79 10.02 -7.18
C THR A 68 -7.05 9.39 -6.62
N ALA A 69 -8.21 9.95 -6.92
CA ALA A 69 -9.50 9.46 -6.42
C ALA A 69 -9.70 7.97 -6.73
N GLY A 70 -10.11 7.22 -5.72
CA GLY A 70 -10.35 5.77 -5.84
C GLY A 70 -9.11 4.89 -5.70
N LYS A 71 -7.93 5.46 -5.50
CA LYS A 71 -6.74 4.68 -5.16
C LYS A 71 -6.73 4.31 -3.68
N SER A 72 -6.28 3.10 -3.40
CA SER A 72 -6.10 2.57 -2.04
C SER A 72 -4.92 1.63 -1.99
N PHE A 73 -4.35 1.42 -0.81
CA PHE A 73 -3.32 0.42 -0.59
C PHE A 73 -3.26 -0.01 0.87
N ILE A 74 -2.64 -1.15 1.09
CA ILE A 74 -2.33 -1.69 2.41
C ILE A 74 -0.83 -1.58 2.64
N LEU A 75 -0.44 -1.13 3.82
CA LEU A 75 0.95 -1.08 4.26
C LEU A 75 1.16 -2.04 5.43
N LEU A 76 2.04 -3.01 5.25
CA LEU A 76 2.65 -3.77 6.33
C LEU A 76 3.96 -3.09 6.71
N LEU A 77 3.97 -2.39 7.84
CA LEU A 77 5.13 -1.67 8.37
C LEU A 77 5.84 -2.53 9.41
N LYS A 78 7.11 -2.78 9.19
CA LYS A 78 7.91 -3.70 10.01
C LYS A 78 9.03 -2.96 10.72
N GLN A 79 9.23 -3.29 11.99
CA GLN A 79 10.47 -2.95 12.69
C GLN A 79 11.58 -3.94 12.28
N ASP A 80 12.80 -3.46 12.18
CA ASP A 80 13.97 -4.33 12.03
C ASP A 80 14.29 -5.09 13.35
N GLY A 81 15.36 -5.88 13.36
CA GLY A 81 15.80 -6.62 14.54
C GLY A 81 16.30 -5.75 15.70
N THR A 82 16.48 -4.45 15.48
CA THR A 82 16.86 -3.49 16.52
C THR A 82 15.61 -2.87 17.17
N GLY A 83 14.59 -2.56 16.38
CA GLY A 83 13.38 -1.88 16.85
C GLY A 83 13.59 -0.40 17.14
N SER A 84 12.65 0.21 17.84
CA SER A 84 12.64 1.62 18.25
C SER A 84 12.69 2.62 17.09
N ARG A 85 12.31 2.18 15.88
CA ARG A 85 12.22 3.06 14.73
C ARG A 85 10.91 3.82 14.76
N THR A 86 10.96 5.09 14.35
CA THR A 86 9.79 5.97 14.30
C THR A 86 9.44 6.32 12.85
N VAL A 87 8.18 6.70 12.62
CA VAL A 87 7.71 7.21 11.35
C VAL A 87 7.11 8.60 11.51
N THR A 88 7.53 9.49 10.61
CA THR A 88 6.83 10.74 10.34
C THR A 88 5.99 10.54 9.07
N TRP A 89 4.68 10.72 9.19
CA TRP A 89 3.77 10.62 8.06
C TRP A 89 3.65 11.96 7.34
N SER A 90 3.89 11.98 6.05
CA SER A 90 3.75 13.18 5.23
C SER A 90 2.43 13.14 4.45
N THR A 91 1.62 14.18 4.59
CA THR A 91 0.39 14.42 3.81
C THR A 91 -0.73 13.37 3.99
N VAL A 92 -0.83 12.78 5.16
CA VAL A 92 -1.93 11.85 5.51
C VAL A 92 -2.89 12.53 6.47
N LYS A 93 -4.19 12.34 6.23
CA LYS A 93 -5.26 12.68 7.19
C LYS A 93 -5.53 11.48 8.08
N TRP A 94 -5.37 11.66 9.37
CA TRP A 94 -5.62 10.65 10.39
C TRP A 94 -6.87 10.96 11.20
N PRO A 95 -7.53 9.97 11.81
CA PRO A 95 -8.65 10.21 12.72
C PRO A 95 -8.28 11.22 13.81
N ALA A 96 -9.17 12.18 14.07
CA ALA A 96 -8.96 13.29 15.00
C ALA A 96 -7.68 14.11 14.74
N GLY A 97 -7.13 14.05 13.52
CA GLY A 97 -5.92 14.76 13.14
C GLY A 97 -4.62 14.20 13.77
N THR A 98 -4.68 13.05 14.40
CA THR A 98 -3.54 12.47 15.13
C THR A 98 -3.08 11.16 14.48
N ALA A 99 -1.83 11.14 14.03
CA ALA A 99 -1.21 9.91 13.51
C ALA A 99 -1.05 8.88 14.63
N PRO A 100 -1.23 7.58 14.33
CA PRO A 100 -1.03 6.54 15.32
C PRO A 100 0.44 6.44 15.74
N THR A 101 0.67 6.06 16.98
CA THR A 101 1.99 5.64 17.44
C THR A 101 2.23 4.21 16.93
N ILE A 102 3.27 4.03 16.13
CA ILE A 102 3.62 2.70 15.62
C ILE A 102 4.24 1.84 16.72
N THR A 103 4.13 0.52 16.58
CA THR A 103 4.81 -0.43 17.46
C THR A 103 6.32 -0.28 17.32
N SER A 104 7.03 -0.09 18.44
CA SER A 104 8.49 0.14 18.47
C SER A 104 9.30 -1.11 18.78
N THR A 105 8.65 -2.20 19.22
CA THR A 105 9.33 -3.45 19.57
C THR A 105 9.98 -4.08 18.35
N ALA A 106 11.22 -4.53 18.51
CA ALA A 106 12.00 -5.21 17.47
C ALA A 106 11.22 -6.34 16.80
N SER A 107 11.32 -6.44 15.49
CA SER A 107 10.71 -7.46 14.62
C SER A 107 9.17 -7.48 14.63
N LYS A 108 8.50 -6.56 15.31
CA LYS A 108 7.03 -6.44 15.27
C LYS A 108 6.55 -5.71 14.03
N GLN A 109 5.28 -5.90 13.71
CA GLN A 109 4.66 -5.37 12.50
C GLN A 109 3.31 -4.72 12.81
N ASP A 110 3.02 -3.65 12.05
CA ASP A 110 1.74 -2.94 12.08
C ASP A 110 1.13 -2.94 10.68
N ILE A 111 -0.19 -2.98 10.59
CA ILE A 111 -0.92 -2.90 9.33
C ILE A 111 -1.74 -1.61 9.31
N PHE A 112 -1.57 -0.85 8.23
CA PHE A 112 -2.34 0.37 7.94
C PHE A 112 -3.04 0.25 6.60
N SER A 113 -4.20 0.89 6.48
CA SER A 113 -4.95 1.01 5.25
C SER A 113 -5.08 2.47 4.86
N PHE A 114 -4.95 2.76 3.57
CA PHE A 114 -5.02 4.11 3.03
C PHE A 114 -5.94 4.17 1.83
N PHE A 115 -6.71 5.25 1.71
CA PHE A 115 -7.43 5.54 0.48
C PHE A 115 -7.35 7.03 0.14
N ALA A 116 -7.51 7.36 -1.14
CA ALA A 116 -7.45 8.72 -1.67
C ALA A 116 -8.79 9.15 -2.26
N ASP A 117 -9.19 10.38 -1.97
CA ASP A 117 -10.40 11.00 -2.48
C ASP A 117 -10.18 11.90 -3.73
N GLY A 118 -8.94 11.99 -4.19
CA GLY A 118 -8.50 12.88 -5.27
C GLY A 118 -7.77 14.13 -4.79
N THR A 119 -7.83 14.43 -3.50
CA THR A 119 -7.13 15.57 -2.87
C THR A 119 -6.26 15.11 -1.71
N ASN A 120 -6.79 14.24 -0.87
CA ASN A 120 -6.15 13.79 0.36
C ASN A 120 -6.03 12.27 0.41
N TRP A 121 -5.01 11.82 1.12
CA TRP A 121 -4.90 10.46 1.63
C TRP A 121 -5.44 10.38 3.04
N TYR A 122 -6.28 9.38 3.29
CA TYR A 122 -6.82 9.05 4.60
C TYR A 122 -6.21 7.75 5.07
N GLY A 123 -5.66 7.75 6.27
CA GLY A 123 -5.04 6.58 6.88
C GLY A 123 -5.85 6.05 8.06
N THR A 124 -5.83 4.74 8.22
CA THR A 124 -6.41 4.06 9.38
C THR A 124 -5.52 2.92 9.83
N THR A 125 -5.48 2.68 11.13
CA THR A 125 -4.79 1.53 11.72
C THR A 125 -5.69 0.31 11.60
N VAL A 126 -5.23 -0.73 10.94
CA VAL A 126 -5.93 -2.02 10.83
C VAL A 126 -5.62 -2.88 12.05
N GLY A 127 -4.34 -2.97 12.40
CA GLY A 127 -3.89 -3.69 13.58
C GLY A 127 -2.42 -3.43 13.85
N GLN A 128 -2.00 -3.65 15.08
CA GLN A 128 -0.64 -3.38 15.52
C GLN A 128 -0.06 -4.55 16.33
N ASN A 129 1.27 -4.56 16.42
CA ASN A 129 2.02 -5.49 17.26
C ASN A 129 1.89 -6.95 16.83
N TYR A 130 1.80 -7.20 15.53
CA TYR A 130 1.83 -8.57 15.01
C TYR A 130 3.23 -9.17 15.20
N THR A 131 3.24 -10.44 15.54
CA THR A 131 4.48 -11.25 15.59
C THR A 131 4.61 -11.97 14.25
N PRO A 132 5.75 -11.81 13.54
CA PRO A 132 5.99 -12.53 12.29
C PRO A 132 6.15 -14.03 12.52
#